data_fe65a0d398bcb88fb2f22bf3b73d560d
#
_entry.id   fe65a0d398bcb88fb2f22bf3b73d560d
#
_cell.length_a   1.000
_cell.length_b   1.000
_cell.length_c   1.000
_cell.angle_alpha   90.00
_cell.angle_beta   90.00
_cell.angle_gamma   90.00
#
_symmetry.space_group_name_H-M   'P 1'
#
loop_
_entity.id
_entity.type
_entity.pdbx_description
1 polymer ?
#
loop_
_entity_poly.entity_id
_entity_poly.type
_entity_poly.pdbx_seq_one_letter_code
_entity_poly.pdbx_strand_id
1 'polypeptide(L)'
;MPNIAINGFGRIGRLVFRAIVEQGLLEKGYKVVAVNDLVPADNLAYLVKYDSIQGGFKGEVSSEKSSPEVAEDDTLVVNGHKIKCLAVKEGPAALPWKELGVDLVLECTGLFTDAEKAKGHLTAGAKKVIISAPAKGEDITVVMGVNDDKIDIAKHHIISNASCTTNCLAPVVHVLLKEGFGIEEGLMTTVHSYTATQKTVDGPSKKDWKGGRSAAINIIPSTTGAAKAVALVCPEVKGKLTGMSFRVPTPTVSVVDLTVKTTKATSYKEICAAMKKASETYLKGILGYTEDEVTSSDFIHDTRSSIFDGSSGIELNEHFFKLIAWYDNEWGYSNRCVDLLQKVLA
;
A
#
# COMPACT_ATOMS: atom_id res chain seq x y z
N MET A 1 16.43 -19.15 -4.25
CA MET A 1 16.24 -17.72 -4.55
C MET A 1 14.81 -17.57 -5.06
N PRO A 2 13.96 -16.78 -4.41
CA PRO A 2 12.57 -16.67 -4.80
C PRO A 2 12.41 -15.85 -6.08
N ASN A 3 11.55 -16.34 -6.98
CA ASN A 3 11.16 -15.66 -8.20
C ASN A 3 9.84 -14.92 -7.98
N ILE A 4 9.83 -13.62 -8.26
CA ILE A 4 8.72 -12.71 -8.05
C ILE A 4 8.21 -12.24 -9.40
N ALA A 5 6.89 -12.13 -9.55
CA ALA A 5 6.28 -11.45 -10.66
C ALA A 5 5.37 -10.31 -10.17
N ILE A 6 5.24 -9.27 -10.96
CA ILE A 6 4.35 -8.13 -10.69
C ILE A 6 3.30 -8.06 -11.79
N ASN A 7 2.04 -8.26 -11.44
CA ASN A 7 0.92 -8.10 -12.36
C ASN A 7 0.31 -6.71 -12.18
N GLY A 8 0.37 -5.88 -13.21
CA GLY A 8 0.07 -4.45 -13.16
C GLY A 8 1.29 -3.61 -12.77
N PHE A 9 1.89 -2.95 -13.75
CA PHE A 9 3.07 -2.12 -13.57
C PHE A 9 2.71 -0.62 -13.61
N GLY A 10 1.53 -0.30 -13.05
CA GLY A 10 1.04 1.06 -12.80
C GLY A 10 1.81 1.74 -11.66
N ARG A 11 1.20 2.75 -10.99
CA ARG A 11 1.85 3.47 -9.88
C ARG A 11 2.42 2.52 -8.83
N ILE A 12 1.57 1.71 -8.21
CA ILE A 12 1.99 0.84 -7.09
C ILE A 12 2.96 -0.24 -7.55
N GLY A 13 2.69 -0.92 -8.68
CA GLY A 13 3.61 -1.96 -9.18
C GLY A 13 5.03 -1.44 -9.42
N ARG A 14 5.17 -0.25 -10.03
CA ARG A 14 6.48 0.38 -10.23
C ARG A 14 7.15 0.81 -8.93
N LEU A 15 6.39 1.35 -7.98
CA LEU A 15 6.96 1.77 -6.69
C LEU A 15 7.34 0.58 -5.81
N VAL A 16 6.57 -0.51 -5.85
CA VAL A 16 6.97 -1.77 -5.22
C VAL A 16 8.26 -2.30 -5.84
N PHE A 17 8.38 -2.27 -7.17
CA PHE A 17 9.60 -2.64 -7.85
C PHE A 17 10.79 -1.76 -7.45
N ARG A 18 10.61 -0.43 -7.42
CA ARG A 18 11.65 0.50 -6.94
C ARG A 18 12.04 0.21 -5.49
N ALA A 19 11.08 -0.05 -4.61
CA ALA A 19 11.35 -0.41 -3.22
C ALA A 19 12.13 -1.73 -3.09
N ILE A 20 11.83 -2.74 -3.93
CA ILE A 20 12.63 -3.99 -4.01
C ILE A 20 14.10 -3.67 -4.33
N VAL A 21 14.34 -2.79 -5.31
CA VAL A 21 15.71 -2.40 -5.71
C VAL A 21 16.36 -1.55 -4.62
N GLU A 22 15.70 -0.53 -4.09
CA GLU A 22 16.26 0.37 -3.08
C GLU A 22 16.56 -0.33 -1.75
N GLN A 23 15.82 -1.38 -1.39
CA GLN A 23 16.11 -2.24 -0.23
C GLN A 23 17.23 -3.27 -0.50
N GLY A 24 17.80 -3.27 -1.70
CA GLY A 24 18.88 -4.19 -2.09
C GLY A 24 18.44 -5.66 -2.14
N LEU A 25 17.17 -5.95 -2.47
CA LEU A 25 16.68 -7.33 -2.46
C LEU A 25 17.16 -8.11 -3.68
N LEU A 26 17.42 -7.44 -4.81
CA LEU A 26 17.97 -8.11 -5.99
C LEU A 26 19.37 -8.67 -5.69
N GLU A 27 20.19 -7.93 -4.95
CA GLU A 27 21.53 -8.33 -4.50
C GLU A 27 21.48 -9.41 -3.40
N LYS A 28 20.37 -9.47 -2.65
CA LYS A 28 20.10 -10.51 -1.64
C LYS A 28 19.52 -11.80 -2.22
N GLY A 29 19.42 -11.87 -3.56
CA GLY A 29 19.00 -13.08 -4.27
C GLY A 29 17.50 -13.19 -4.57
N TYR A 30 16.71 -12.16 -4.32
CA TYR A 30 15.36 -12.09 -4.85
C TYR A 30 15.40 -11.76 -6.35
N LYS A 31 14.55 -12.38 -7.15
CA LYS A 31 14.51 -12.13 -8.59
C LYS A 31 13.11 -11.66 -9.00
N VAL A 32 13.02 -10.46 -9.54
CA VAL A 32 11.83 -10.07 -10.30
C VAL A 32 12.00 -10.62 -11.71
N VAL A 33 11.31 -11.72 -12.01
CA VAL A 33 11.48 -12.44 -13.29
C VAL A 33 10.58 -11.91 -14.40
N ALA A 34 9.44 -11.34 -14.04
CA ALA A 34 8.52 -10.74 -15.00
C ALA A 34 7.65 -9.64 -14.39
N VAL A 35 7.25 -8.72 -15.25
CA VAL A 35 6.15 -7.78 -15.03
C VAL A 35 5.11 -7.96 -16.13
N ASN A 36 3.84 -7.75 -15.83
CA ASN A 36 2.76 -7.77 -16.82
C ASN A 36 2.06 -6.41 -16.86
N ASP A 37 2.10 -5.75 -18.01
CA ASP A 37 1.36 -4.52 -18.30
C ASP A 37 1.10 -4.45 -19.80
N LEU A 38 0.17 -3.61 -20.25
CA LEU A 38 -0.29 -3.62 -21.65
C LEU A 38 0.50 -2.66 -22.56
N VAL A 39 1.69 -2.24 -22.14
CA VAL A 39 2.58 -1.37 -22.91
C VAL A 39 3.97 -2.00 -23.03
N PRO A 40 4.77 -1.65 -24.08
CA PRO A 40 6.10 -2.18 -24.31
C PRO A 40 7.11 -1.81 -23.19
N ALA A 41 8.23 -2.54 -23.13
CA ALA A 41 9.23 -2.40 -22.08
C ALA A 41 9.94 -1.04 -22.08
N ASP A 42 10.09 -0.38 -23.22
CA ASP A 42 10.68 0.96 -23.33
C ASP A 42 9.83 2.02 -22.60
N ASN A 43 8.50 1.94 -22.73
CA ASN A 43 7.59 2.80 -21.99
C ASN A 43 7.65 2.51 -20.47
N LEU A 44 7.71 1.24 -20.08
CA LEU A 44 7.86 0.85 -18.69
C LEU A 44 9.20 1.32 -18.12
N ALA A 45 10.29 1.18 -18.86
CA ALA A 45 11.63 1.68 -18.50
C ALA A 45 11.62 3.20 -18.28
N TYR A 46 11.00 3.95 -19.19
CA TYR A 46 10.82 5.39 -19.04
C TYR A 46 10.12 5.76 -17.73
N LEU A 47 9.00 5.07 -17.40
CA LEU A 47 8.22 5.33 -16.21
C LEU A 47 8.87 4.80 -14.92
N VAL A 48 9.80 3.86 -14.99
CA VAL A 48 10.67 3.49 -13.85
C VAL A 48 11.73 4.56 -13.63
N LYS A 49 12.33 5.07 -14.70
CA LYS A 49 13.43 6.04 -14.66
C LYS A 49 12.98 7.41 -14.14
N TYR A 50 11.81 7.87 -14.58
CA TYR A 50 11.29 9.21 -14.27
C TYR A 50 9.96 9.12 -13.53
N ASP A 51 9.90 9.74 -12.36
CA ASP A 51 8.69 9.84 -11.56
C ASP A 51 8.53 11.29 -11.07
N SER A 52 7.40 11.90 -11.41
CA SER A 52 7.14 13.32 -11.08
C SER A 52 6.98 13.58 -9.59
N ILE A 53 6.68 12.55 -8.81
CA ILE A 53 6.38 12.65 -7.38
C ILE A 53 7.56 12.11 -6.56
N GLN A 54 7.99 10.87 -6.86
CA GLN A 54 9.02 10.17 -6.11
C GLN A 54 10.45 10.46 -6.63
N GLY A 55 10.56 11.30 -7.69
CA GLY A 55 11.84 11.67 -8.27
C GLY A 55 12.47 10.62 -9.18
N GLY A 56 13.63 10.94 -9.74
CA GLY A 56 14.36 10.05 -10.63
C GLY A 56 14.86 8.79 -9.93
N PHE A 57 14.82 7.67 -10.64
CA PHE A 57 15.38 6.41 -10.15
C PHE A 57 16.91 6.51 -10.00
N LYS A 58 17.42 6.02 -8.88
CA LYS A 58 18.87 5.99 -8.61
C LYS A 58 19.45 4.67 -9.11
N GLY A 59 19.82 4.61 -10.38
CA GLY A 59 20.40 3.43 -11.02
C GLY A 59 20.27 3.48 -12.53
N GLU A 60 20.70 2.41 -13.19
CA GLU A 60 20.62 2.25 -14.63
C GLU A 60 19.29 1.60 -15.02
N VAL A 61 18.60 2.19 -15.98
CA VAL A 61 17.35 1.66 -16.52
C VAL A 61 17.38 1.76 -18.04
N SER A 62 17.15 0.64 -18.70
CA SER A 62 17.01 0.53 -20.15
C SER A 62 16.00 -0.54 -20.51
N SER A 63 15.74 -0.71 -21.79
CA SER A 63 14.96 -1.80 -22.36
C SER A 63 15.67 -2.41 -23.54
N GLU A 64 15.32 -3.63 -23.88
CA GLU A 64 15.85 -4.35 -25.05
C GLU A 64 14.82 -5.34 -25.61
N LYS A 65 15.06 -5.82 -26.81
CA LYS A 65 14.33 -6.95 -27.39
C LYS A 65 14.95 -8.26 -26.93
N SER A 66 14.14 -9.24 -26.57
CA SER A 66 14.63 -10.58 -26.21
C SER A 66 15.20 -11.34 -27.43
N SER A 67 14.70 -11.01 -28.63
CA SER A 67 15.22 -11.52 -29.90
C SER A 67 14.99 -10.53 -31.04
N PRO A 68 15.73 -10.65 -32.18
CA PRO A 68 15.53 -9.78 -33.34
C PRO A 68 14.14 -9.85 -33.97
N GLU A 69 13.42 -10.95 -33.78
CA GLU A 69 12.08 -11.19 -34.34
C GLU A 69 10.98 -10.49 -33.58
N VAL A 70 11.24 -10.04 -32.35
CA VAL A 70 10.26 -9.31 -31.53
C VAL A 70 10.09 -7.89 -32.04
N ALA A 71 8.83 -7.46 -32.24
CA ALA A 71 8.52 -6.15 -32.84
C ALA A 71 8.94 -4.98 -31.98
N GLU A 72 8.68 -5.07 -30.67
CA GLU A 72 8.92 -4.04 -29.66
C GLU A 72 9.81 -4.58 -28.53
N ASP A 73 10.37 -3.70 -27.70
CA ASP A 73 11.12 -4.10 -26.54
C ASP A 73 10.20 -4.85 -25.55
N ASP A 74 10.63 -6.02 -25.13
CA ASP A 74 9.91 -6.93 -24.23
C ASP A 74 10.71 -7.32 -22.97
N THR A 75 11.85 -6.68 -22.79
CA THR A 75 12.74 -6.89 -21.62
C THR A 75 13.12 -5.56 -21.01
N LEU A 76 12.74 -5.35 -19.76
CA LEU A 76 13.20 -4.25 -18.92
C LEU A 76 14.54 -4.64 -18.28
N VAL A 77 15.52 -3.75 -18.33
CA VAL A 77 16.84 -3.95 -17.74
C VAL A 77 17.08 -2.90 -16.66
N VAL A 78 17.28 -3.33 -15.41
CA VAL A 78 17.54 -2.44 -14.27
C VAL A 78 18.77 -2.91 -13.53
N ASN A 79 19.78 -2.07 -13.43
CA ASN A 79 21.07 -2.39 -12.79
C ASN A 79 21.65 -3.74 -13.32
N GLY A 80 21.48 -4.01 -14.60
CA GLY A 80 21.92 -5.25 -15.24
C GLY A 80 20.97 -6.46 -15.07
N HIS A 81 19.94 -6.37 -14.23
CA HIS A 81 18.92 -7.42 -14.08
C HIS A 81 17.89 -7.33 -15.21
N LYS A 82 17.70 -8.43 -15.92
CA LYS A 82 16.73 -8.57 -17.01
C LYS A 82 15.40 -9.08 -16.50
N ILE A 83 14.32 -8.38 -16.83
CA ILE A 83 12.97 -8.62 -16.38
C ILE A 83 12.07 -8.73 -17.60
N LYS A 84 11.40 -9.88 -17.76
CA LYS A 84 10.50 -10.09 -18.89
C LYS A 84 9.26 -9.23 -18.77
N CYS A 85 8.94 -8.45 -19.81
CA CYS A 85 7.72 -7.67 -19.89
C CYS A 85 6.67 -8.46 -20.69
N LEU A 86 5.55 -8.75 -20.03
CA LEU A 86 4.41 -9.45 -20.63
C LEU A 86 3.29 -8.44 -20.92
N ALA A 87 2.45 -8.75 -21.91
CA ALA A 87 1.29 -7.94 -22.29
C ALA A 87 0.00 -8.78 -22.34
N VAL A 88 -0.18 -9.66 -21.34
CA VAL A 88 -1.32 -10.58 -21.26
C VAL A 88 -2.52 -9.87 -20.65
N LYS A 89 -3.62 -9.79 -21.41
CA LYS A 89 -4.88 -9.13 -21.04
C LYS A 89 -6.01 -10.10 -20.66
N GLU A 90 -5.83 -11.38 -20.96
CA GLU A 90 -6.83 -12.43 -20.79
C GLU A 90 -7.08 -12.76 -19.30
N GLY A 91 -6.23 -12.28 -18.42
CA GLY A 91 -6.36 -12.44 -16.97
C GLY A 91 -5.30 -13.34 -16.35
N PRO A 92 -5.33 -13.49 -15.00
CA PRO A 92 -4.27 -14.14 -14.24
C PRO A 92 -3.95 -15.58 -14.64
N ALA A 93 -4.95 -16.36 -15.05
CA ALA A 93 -4.78 -17.77 -15.42
C ALA A 93 -4.01 -17.99 -16.74
N ALA A 94 -3.94 -16.95 -17.59
CA ALA A 94 -3.23 -17.02 -18.86
C ALA A 94 -1.74 -16.64 -18.77
N LEU A 95 -1.29 -16.21 -17.59
CA LEU A 95 0.09 -15.76 -17.39
C LEU A 95 1.04 -16.98 -17.23
N PRO A 96 2.28 -16.91 -17.76
CA PRO A 96 3.19 -18.06 -17.83
C PRO A 96 3.98 -18.29 -16.52
N TRP A 97 3.32 -18.22 -15.36
CA TRP A 97 4.00 -18.27 -14.08
C TRP A 97 4.72 -19.60 -13.82
N LYS A 98 4.14 -20.71 -14.26
CA LYS A 98 4.78 -22.03 -14.13
C LYS A 98 6.07 -22.11 -14.94
N GLU A 99 6.08 -21.61 -16.15
CA GLU A 99 7.26 -21.61 -17.04
C GLU A 99 8.39 -20.73 -16.49
N LEU A 100 8.02 -19.60 -15.88
CA LEU A 100 8.94 -18.65 -15.25
C LEU A 100 9.34 -19.04 -13.82
N GLY A 101 8.78 -20.12 -13.28
CA GLY A 101 9.07 -20.62 -11.94
C GLY A 101 8.70 -19.59 -10.85
N VAL A 102 7.59 -18.88 -11.01
CA VAL A 102 7.18 -17.81 -10.08
C VAL A 102 6.76 -18.37 -8.74
N ASP A 103 7.40 -17.92 -7.67
CA ASP A 103 7.04 -18.28 -6.30
C ASP A 103 5.93 -17.37 -5.75
N LEU A 104 5.99 -16.07 -6.05
CA LEU A 104 5.04 -15.09 -5.55
C LEU A 104 4.68 -14.06 -6.63
N VAL A 105 3.38 -13.77 -6.75
CA VAL A 105 2.85 -12.68 -7.55
C VAL A 105 2.41 -11.52 -6.66
N LEU A 106 2.88 -10.32 -6.98
CA LEU A 106 2.31 -9.07 -6.49
C LEU A 106 1.21 -8.63 -7.48
N GLU A 107 -0.04 -8.72 -7.07
CA GLU A 107 -1.20 -8.30 -7.84
C GLU A 107 -1.46 -6.81 -7.62
N CYS A 108 -1.05 -5.99 -8.58
CA CYS A 108 -1.05 -4.52 -8.50
C CYS A 108 -1.95 -3.85 -9.55
N THR A 109 -2.79 -4.61 -10.27
CA THR A 109 -3.70 -4.04 -11.28
C THR A 109 -4.90 -3.31 -10.68
N GLY A 110 -5.31 -3.67 -9.46
CA GLY A 110 -6.57 -3.24 -8.85
C GLY A 110 -7.82 -3.88 -9.47
N LEU A 111 -7.66 -4.80 -10.43
CA LEU A 111 -8.76 -5.48 -11.13
C LEU A 111 -9.12 -6.83 -10.51
N PHE A 112 -8.15 -7.53 -9.94
CA PHE A 112 -8.28 -8.88 -9.39
C PHE A 112 -8.20 -8.86 -7.87
N THR A 113 -9.04 -8.03 -7.25
CA THR A 113 -9.14 -7.90 -5.78
C THR A 113 -10.08 -8.90 -5.13
N ASP A 114 -10.86 -9.64 -5.92
CA ASP A 114 -11.63 -10.81 -5.46
C ASP A 114 -10.70 -12.04 -5.52
N ALA A 115 -10.61 -12.79 -4.41
CA ALA A 115 -9.73 -13.95 -4.30
C ALA A 115 -10.03 -15.02 -5.35
N GLU A 116 -11.29 -15.24 -5.72
CA GLU A 116 -11.66 -16.18 -6.78
C GLU A 116 -11.05 -15.77 -8.14
N LYS A 117 -10.91 -14.49 -8.40
CA LYS A 117 -10.24 -13.99 -9.60
C LYS A 117 -8.71 -14.07 -9.47
N ALA A 118 -8.18 -13.65 -8.31
CA ALA A 118 -6.74 -13.71 -8.03
C ALA A 118 -6.20 -15.15 -8.00
N LYS A 119 -7.04 -16.14 -7.69
CA LYS A 119 -6.72 -17.57 -7.75
C LYS A 119 -6.22 -18.02 -9.12
N GLY A 120 -6.56 -17.29 -10.19
CA GLY A 120 -5.99 -17.50 -11.51
C GLY A 120 -4.46 -17.50 -11.53
N HIS A 121 -3.80 -16.70 -10.68
CA HIS A 121 -2.35 -16.72 -10.56
C HIS A 121 -1.82 -18.05 -10.01
N LEU A 122 -2.52 -18.65 -9.04
CA LEU A 122 -2.17 -19.96 -8.50
C LEU A 122 -2.38 -21.05 -9.57
N THR A 123 -3.48 -20.96 -10.32
CA THR A 123 -3.76 -21.86 -11.46
C THR A 123 -2.67 -21.76 -12.53
N ALA A 124 -2.15 -20.55 -12.77
CA ALA A 124 -1.04 -20.29 -13.70
C ALA A 124 0.32 -20.79 -13.20
N GLY A 125 0.42 -21.25 -11.94
CA GLY A 125 1.59 -21.88 -11.38
C GLY A 125 2.36 -21.09 -10.32
N ALA A 126 1.90 -19.90 -9.92
CA ALA A 126 2.43 -19.18 -8.77
C ALA A 126 2.08 -19.91 -7.47
N LYS A 127 2.92 -19.82 -6.45
CA LYS A 127 2.68 -20.47 -5.15
C LYS A 127 1.90 -19.55 -4.17
N LYS A 128 2.12 -18.24 -4.29
CA LYS A 128 1.54 -17.21 -3.42
C LYS A 128 1.11 -15.99 -4.23
N VAL A 129 0.11 -15.28 -3.73
CA VAL A 129 -0.38 -14.02 -4.29
C VAL A 129 -0.52 -13.01 -3.16
N ILE A 130 0.08 -11.84 -3.32
CA ILE A 130 -0.18 -10.66 -2.47
C ILE A 130 -0.98 -9.67 -3.30
N ILE A 131 -2.18 -9.35 -2.85
CA ILE A 131 -3.04 -8.34 -3.46
C ILE A 131 -2.71 -6.98 -2.83
N SER A 132 -2.26 -6.02 -3.64
CA SER A 132 -1.92 -4.66 -3.21
C SER A 132 -3.16 -3.75 -3.10
N ALA A 133 -4.23 -4.26 -2.53
CA ALA A 133 -5.50 -3.57 -2.32
C ALA A 133 -6.33 -4.32 -1.26
N PRO A 134 -7.37 -3.69 -0.68
CA PRO A 134 -8.38 -4.42 0.07
C PRO A 134 -9.00 -5.51 -0.82
N ALA A 135 -9.08 -6.72 -0.31
CA ALA A 135 -9.56 -7.87 -1.06
C ALA A 135 -10.93 -8.35 -0.55
N LYS A 136 -11.46 -9.36 -1.22
CA LYS A 136 -12.67 -10.07 -0.82
C LYS A 136 -12.42 -11.57 -0.97
N GLY A 137 -12.66 -12.32 0.12
CA GLY A 137 -12.51 -13.78 0.13
C GLY A 137 -11.07 -14.26 0.17
N GLU A 138 -10.13 -13.37 0.47
CA GLU A 138 -8.71 -13.67 0.72
C GLU A 138 -8.54 -14.55 1.96
N ASP A 139 -7.42 -15.29 2.02
CA ASP A 139 -7.13 -16.14 3.17
C ASP A 139 -6.85 -15.32 4.43
N ILE A 140 -6.19 -14.17 4.28
CA ILE A 140 -5.93 -13.21 5.35
C ILE A 140 -5.68 -11.81 4.80
N THR A 141 -6.19 -10.79 5.51
CA THR A 141 -5.76 -9.40 5.35
C THR A 141 -4.70 -9.10 6.41
N VAL A 142 -3.58 -8.51 5.99
CA VAL A 142 -2.41 -8.25 6.84
C VAL A 142 -2.07 -6.77 6.84
N VAL A 143 -1.75 -6.26 8.04
CA VAL A 143 -1.04 -5.00 8.23
C VAL A 143 0.23 -5.29 9.03
N MET A 144 1.37 -5.01 8.44
CA MET A 144 2.68 -5.26 9.04
C MET A 144 2.82 -4.52 10.38
N GLY A 145 3.34 -5.21 11.39
CA GLY A 145 3.46 -4.72 12.76
C GLY A 145 2.18 -4.81 13.60
N VAL A 146 1.04 -5.20 13.01
CA VAL A 146 -0.25 -5.29 13.70
C VAL A 146 -0.72 -6.74 13.85
N ASN A 147 -0.78 -7.50 12.76
CA ASN A 147 -1.24 -8.89 12.76
C ASN A 147 -0.45 -9.80 11.83
N ASP A 148 0.71 -9.39 11.41
CA ASP A 148 1.58 -10.17 10.51
C ASP A 148 2.16 -11.43 11.17
N ASP A 149 2.09 -11.53 12.50
CA ASP A 149 2.35 -12.74 13.29
C ASP A 149 1.30 -13.85 13.06
N LYS A 150 0.11 -13.50 12.55
CA LYS A 150 -0.98 -14.44 12.25
C LYS A 150 -0.87 -15.10 10.88
N ILE A 151 0.15 -14.77 10.10
CA ILE A 151 0.36 -15.41 8.79
C ILE A 151 0.77 -16.88 9.01
N ASP A 152 -0.01 -17.79 8.45
CA ASP A 152 0.33 -19.20 8.29
C ASP A 152 0.74 -19.45 6.84
N ILE A 153 2.06 -19.53 6.59
CA ILE A 153 2.62 -19.67 5.24
C ILE A 153 2.12 -20.94 4.55
N ALA A 154 1.83 -22.01 5.32
CA ALA A 154 1.34 -23.26 4.76
C ALA A 154 -0.13 -23.16 4.28
N LYS A 155 -0.93 -22.30 4.88
CA LYS A 155 -2.37 -22.20 4.61
C LYS A 155 -2.77 -20.97 3.82
N HIS A 156 -2.09 -19.84 4.03
CA HIS A 156 -2.45 -18.57 3.39
C HIS A 156 -1.72 -18.45 2.04
N HIS A 157 -2.48 -18.53 0.96
CA HIS A 157 -1.96 -18.45 -0.41
C HIS A 157 -2.34 -17.14 -1.10
N ILE A 158 -3.48 -16.55 -0.76
CA ILE A 158 -3.96 -15.27 -1.28
C ILE A 158 -4.07 -14.30 -0.11
N ILE A 159 -3.17 -13.34 -0.04
CA ILE A 159 -2.98 -12.44 1.09
C ILE A 159 -3.25 -11.00 0.62
N SER A 160 -4.07 -10.26 1.35
CA SER A 160 -4.27 -8.83 1.10
C SER A 160 -3.36 -7.99 2.00
N ASN A 161 -2.69 -7.00 1.42
CA ASN A 161 -1.93 -5.98 2.16
C ASN A 161 -2.84 -4.80 2.61
N ALA A 162 -4.17 -4.98 2.64
CA ALA A 162 -5.16 -3.94 2.94
C ALA A 162 -5.02 -2.69 2.04
N SER A 163 -5.47 -1.53 2.50
CA SER A 163 -5.27 -0.23 1.84
C SER A 163 -4.17 0.59 2.50
N CYS A 164 -3.66 1.61 1.80
CA CYS A 164 -2.72 2.57 2.37
C CYS A 164 -3.29 3.28 3.62
N THR A 165 -4.57 3.66 3.59
CA THR A 165 -5.25 4.27 4.73
C THR A 165 -5.41 3.30 5.90
N THR A 166 -5.71 2.01 5.64
CA THR A 166 -5.76 0.98 6.69
C THR A 166 -4.39 0.76 7.30
N ASN A 167 -3.33 0.77 6.48
CA ASN A 167 -1.94 0.66 6.96
C ASN A 167 -1.52 1.85 7.82
N CYS A 168 -2.07 3.05 7.59
CA CYS A 168 -1.84 4.21 8.45
C CYS A 168 -2.66 4.13 9.76
N LEU A 169 -3.94 3.80 9.67
CA LEU A 169 -4.86 3.82 10.81
C LEU A 169 -4.63 2.66 11.79
N ALA A 170 -4.37 1.46 11.28
CA ALA A 170 -4.28 0.26 12.11
C ALA A 170 -3.14 0.30 13.14
N PRO A 171 -1.93 0.80 12.87
CA PRO A 171 -0.91 1.00 13.90
C PRO A 171 -1.35 1.93 15.04
N VAL A 172 -2.03 3.03 14.72
CA VAL A 172 -2.56 3.97 15.72
C VAL A 172 -3.60 3.27 16.60
N VAL A 173 -4.56 2.56 16.00
CA VAL A 173 -5.58 1.77 16.71
C VAL A 173 -4.92 0.67 17.56
N HIS A 174 -3.92 -0.03 17.00
CA HIS A 174 -3.20 -1.08 17.71
C HIS A 174 -2.52 -0.56 18.98
N VAL A 175 -1.89 0.63 18.93
CA VAL A 175 -1.30 1.25 20.12
C VAL A 175 -2.36 1.57 21.15
N LEU A 176 -3.50 2.19 20.76
CA LEU A 176 -4.58 2.50 21.71
C LEU A 176 -5.10 1.25 22.41
N LEU A 177 -5.22 0.13 21.71
CA LEU A 177 -5.66 -1.14 22.27
C LEU A 177 -4.58 -1.77 23.17
N LYS A 178 -3.35 -1.87 22.68
CA LYS A 178 -2.23 -2.55 23.34
C LYS A 178 -1.77 -1.86 24.62
N GLU A 179 -1.76 -0.53 24.63
CA GLU A 179 -1.40 0.26 25.82
C GLU A 179 -2.59 0.46 26.78
N GLY A 180 -3.74 -0.16 26.49
CA GLY A 180 -4.87 -0.29 27.40
C GLY A 180 -5.80 0.92 27.47
N PHE A 181 -5.74 1.87 26.55
CA PHE A 181 -6.71 2.98 26.45
C PHE A 181 -8.09 2.48 26.02
N GLY A 182 -8.11 1.49 25.14
CA GLY A 182 -9.32 0.92 24.57
C GLY A 182 -10.04 1.90 23.63
N ILE A 183 -10.99 1.39 22.86
CA ILE A 183 -11.82 2.21 21.95
C ILE A 183 -13.29 1.87 22.19
N GLU A 184 -14.09 2.88 22.50
CA GLU A 184 -15.54 2.76 22.57
C GLU A 184 -16.14 2.94 21.17
N GLU A 185 -15.84 4.06 20.53
CA GLU A 185 -16.27 4.40 19.18
C GLU A 185 -15.35 5.45 18.54
N GLY A 186 -15.40 5.56 17.21
CA GLY A 186 -14.63 6.60 16.52
C GLY A 186 -15.04 6.80 15.06
N LEU A 187 -14.78 8.01 14.58
CA LEU A 187 -14.97 8.42 13.20
C LEU A 187 -13.62 8.81 12.60
N MET A 188 -13.28 8.22 11.47
CA MET A 188 -12.06 8.53 10.73
C MET A 188 -12.40 9.34 9.48
N THR A 189 -11.70 10.44 9.29
CA THR A 189 -11.64 11.13 8.01
C THR A 189 -10.21 11.01 7.46
N THR A 190 -10.06 10.57 6.22
CA THR A 190 -8.77 10.74 5.55
C THR A 190 -8.85 11.89 4.56
N VAL A 191 -7.99 12.89 4.73
CA VAL A 191 -7.72 13.90 3.70
C VAL A 191 -6.65 13.29 2.80
N HIS A 192 -7.06 12.87 1.61
CA HIS A 192 -6.29 11.94 0.78
C HIS A 192 -5.88 12.58 -0.54
N SER A 193 -4.65 12.41 -0.93
CA SER A 193 -4.15 12.76 -2.25
C SER A 193 -4.99 12.12 -3.36
N TYR A 194 -5.04 12.76 -4.52
CA TYR A 194 -5.66 12.14 -5.69
C TYR A 194 -4.87 10.90 -6.14
N THR A 195 -5.55 9.99 -6.82
CA THR A 195 -4.95 8.74 -7.30
C THR A 195 -5.26 8.56 -8.79
N ALA A 196 -4.60 7.59 -9.44
CA ALA A 196 -4.75 7.30 -10.87
C ALA A 196 -6.20 6.96 -11.31
N THR A 197 -7.08 6.63 -10.36
CA THR A 197 -8.50 6.37 -10.65
C THR A 197 -9.33 7.63 -10.84
N GLN A 198 -8.82 8.79 -10.43
CA GLN A 198 -9.50 10.07 -10.57
C GLN A 198 -9.20 10.71 -11.93
N LYS A 199 -10.07 11.61 -12.34
CA LYS A 199 -9.98 12.29 -13.64
C LYS A 199 -9.13 13.56 -13.54
N THR A 200 -8.30 13.82 -14.56
CA THR A 200 -7.56 15.08 -14.68
C THR A 200 -8.51 16.24 -14.99
N VAL A 201 -9.48 16.00 -15.87
CA VAL A 201 -10.58 16.93 -16.22
C VAL A 201 -11.92 16.24 -16.00
N ASP A 202 -13.01 17.02 -15.91
CA ASP A 202 -14.36 16.46 -15.73
C ASP A 202 -14.66 15.42 -16.82
N GLY A 203 -15.08 14.23 -16.41
CA GLY A 203 -15.38 13.13 -17.32
C GLY A 203 -16.41 12.16 -16.75
N PRO A 204 -17.08 11.37 -17.60
CA PRO A 204 -18.13 10.47 -17.16
C PRO A 204 -17.60 9.41 -16.20
N SER A 205 -18.37 9.15 -15.14
CA SER A 205 -18.13 8.07 -14.17
C SER A 205 -19.45 7.39 -13.86
N LYS A 206 -19.49 6.05 -14.05
CA LYS A 206 -20.74 5.28 -13.88
C LYS A 206 -21.17 5.11 -12.42
N LYS A 207 -20.20 4.95 -11.51
CA LYS A 207 -20.46 4.57 -10.10
C LYS A 207 -20.20 5.71 -9.11
N ASP A 208 -19.22 6.55 -9.38
CA ASP A 208 -18.82 7.66 -8.51
C ASP A 208 -18.78 8.95 -9.33
N TRP A 209 -19.89 9.67 -9.35
CA TRP A 209 -20.01 10.91 -10.12
C TRP A 209 -19.07 12.00 -9.61
N LYS A 210 -18.85 12.07 -8.30
CA LYS A 210 -17.91 13.03 -7.70
C LYS A 210 -16.47 12.70 -8.10
N GLY A 211 -16.10 11.42 -8.12
CA GLY A 211 -14.78 10.97 -8.60
C GLY A 211 -14.55 11.18 -10.10
N GLY A 212 -15.60 11.48 -10.87
CA GLY A 212 -15.51 11.90 -12.27
C GLY A 212 -15.11 13.38 -12.46
N ARG A 213 -15.05 14.18 -11.37
CA ARG A 213 -14.66 15.60 -11.42
C ARG A 213 -13.14 15.74 -11.39
N SER A 214 -12.64 16.86 -11.92
CA SER A 214 -11.22 17.19 -11.99
C SER A 214 -10.56 17.14 -10.60
N ALA A 215 -9.57 16.27 -10.45
CA ALA A 215 -8.89 16.02 -9.19
C ALA A 215 -7.99 17.18 -8.74
N ALA A 216 -7.42 17.93 -9.71
CA ALA A 216 -6.42 18.95 -9.44
C ALA A 216 -6.97 20.28 -8.89
N ILE A 217 -8.30 20.45 -8.89
CA ILE A 217 -8.94 21.72 -8.47
C ILE A 217 -10.12 21.56 -7.50
N ASN A 218 -10.44 20.31 -7.10
CA ASN A 218 -11.60 20.03 -6.25
C ASN A 218 -11.23 19.33 -4.95
N ILE A 219 -11.97 19.64 -3.89
CA ILE A 219 -12.08 18.79 -2.70
C ILE A 219 -13.27 17.85 -2.94
N ILE A 220 -13.01 16.54 -3.03
CA ILE A 220 -14.00 15.55 -3.46
C ILE A 220 -14.33 14.60 -2.31
N PRO A 221 -15.53 14.70 -1.68
CA PRO A 221 -15.98 13.72 -0.69
C PRO A 221 -16.13 12.35 -1.36
N SER A 222 -15.57 11.32 -0.73
CA SER A 222 -15.60 9.94 -1.23
C SER A 222 -15.82 8.96 -0.08
N THR A 223 -16.43 7.83 -0.37
CA THR A 223 -16.55 6.75 0.59
C THR A 223 -15.23 6.01 0.74
N THR A 224 -14.99 5.45 1.92
CA THR A 224 -13.86 4.55 2.16
C THR A 224 -14.26 3.40 3.09
N GLY A 225 -13.76 2.21 2.79
CA GLY A 225 -13.88 1.05 3.65
C GLY A 225 -12.73 0.92 4.67
N ALA A 226 -11.74 1.82 4.63
CA ALA A 226 -10.50 1.66 5.37
C ALA A 226 -10.69 1.54 6.89
N ALA A 227 -11.54 2.37 7.49
CA ALA A 227 -11.82 2.30 8.93
C ALA A 227 -12.51 0.99 9.34
N LYS A 228 -13.44 0.49 8.51
CA LYS A 228 -14.08 -0.82 8.74
C LYS A 228 -13.09 -1.97 8.55
N ALA A 229 -12.16 -1.84 7.60
CA ALA A 229 -11.16 -2.85 7.32
C ALA A 229 -10.15 -3.02 8.48
N VAL A 230 -9.97 -2.02 9.35
CA VAL A 230 -9.15 -2.17 10.57
C VAL A 230 -9.67 -3.30 11.46
N ALA A 231 -10.98 -3.56 11.48
CA ALA A 231 -11.54 -4.68 12.24
C ALA A 231 -11.12 -6.08 11.72
N LEU A 232 -10.56 -6.19 10.51
CA LEU A 232 -9.98 -7.44 10.00
C LEU A 232 -8.65 -7.76 10.68
N VAL A 233 -7.92 -6.74 11.11
CA VAL A 233 -6.59 -6.86 11.72
C VAL A 233 -6.59 -6.59 13.22
N CYS A 234 -7.55 -5.79 13.70
CA CYS A 234 -7.83 -5.51 15.11
C CYS A 234 -9.32 -5.83 15.40
N PRO A 235 -9.68 -7.09 15.67
CA PRO A 235 -11.09 -7.50 15.82
C PRO A 235 -11.85 -6.78 16.93
N GLU A 236 -11.15 -6.27 17.94
CA GLU A 236 -11.71 -5.56 19.11
C GLU A 236 -12.47 -4.27 18.72
N VAL A 237 -12.17 -3.70 17.55
CA VAL A 237 -12.85 -2.49 17.06
C VAL A 237 -13.97 -2.79 16.05
N LYS A 238 -14.37 -4.06 15.92
CA LYS A 238 -15.48 -4.43 15.03
C LYS A 238 -16.78 -3.69 15.39
N GLY A 239 -17.31 -2.93 14.44
CA GLY A 239 -18.53 -2.14 14.63
C GLY A 239 -18.33 -0.81 15.35
N LYS A 240 -17.10 -0.48 15.82
CA LYS A 240 -16.81 0.73 16.58
C LYS A 240 -16.20 1.86 15.72
N LEU A 241 -15.65 1.52 14.54
CA LEU A 241 -15.00 2.49 13.66
C LEU A 241 -15.70 2.54 12.30
N THR A 242 -15.91 3.74 11.80
CA THR A 242 -16.29 4.02 10.42
C THR A 242 -15.65 5.31 9.95
N GLY A 243 -15.80 5.65 8.66
CA GLY A 243 -15.16 6.88 8.18
C GLY A 243 -15.48 7.21 6.73
N MET A 244 -14.88 8.31 6.29
CA MET A 244 -14.96 8.83 4.94
C MET A 244 -13.63 9.39 4.47
N SER A 245 -13.56 9.79 3.21
CA SER A 245 -12.39 10.39 2.59
C SER A 245 -12.75 11.73 1.94
N PHE A 246 -11.85 12.69 2.01
CA PHE A 246 -11.82 13.85 1.10
C PHE A 246 -10.61 13.70 0.19
N ARG A 247 -10.82 13.67 -1.13
CA ARG A 247 -9.73 13.78 -2.10
C ARG A 247 -9.40 15.25 -2.29
N VAL A 248 -8.10 15.56 -2.23
CA VAL A 248 -7.59 16.94 -2.32
C VAL A 248 -6.56 17.07 -3.45
N PRO A 249 -6.29 18.30 -3.95
CA PRO A 249 -5.35 18.56 -5.05
C PRO A 249 -3.87 18.41 -4.66
N THR A 250 -3.49 17.32 -3.99
CA THR A 250 -2.10 16.98 -3.69
C THR A 250 -1.74 15.67 -4.38
N PRO A 251 -0.51 15.52 -4.93
CA PRO A 251 -0.14 14.36 -5.73
C PRO A 251 0.17 13.11 -4.90
N THR A 252 0.68 13.28 -3.69
CA THR A 252 0.94 12.20 -2.73
C THR A 252 0.92 12.77 -1.31
N VAL A 253 1.07 11.93 -0.35
CA VAL A 253 0.93 12.11 1.10
C VAL A 253 -0.49 12.48 1.50
N SER A 254 -1.02 11.71 2.37
CA SER A 254 -2.37 11.81 2.93
C SER A 254 -2.31 11.87 4.45
N VAL A 255 -3.40 12.27 5.08
CA VAL A 255 -3.50 12.31 6.54
C VAL A 255 -4.77 11.60 7.00
N VAL A 256 -4.64 10.81 8.07
CA VAL A 256 -5.74 10.27 8.85
C VAL A 256 -6.05 11.23 9.98
N ASP A 257 -7.29 11.65 10.07
CA ASP A 257 -7.90 12.34 11.19
C ASP A 257 -8.85 11.33 11.88
N LEU A 258 -8.43 10.82 13.03
CA LEU A 258 -9.21 9.91 13.85
C LEU A 258 -9.79 10.64 15.05
N THR A 259 -11.11 10.89 15.03
CA THR A 259 -11.83 11.32 16.22
C THR A 259 -12.29 10.07 16.97
N VAL A 260 -11.80 9.87 18.21
CA VAL A 260 -11.97 8.62 18.96
C VAL A 260 -12.38 8.88 20.40
N LYS A 261 -13.30 8.04 20.89
CA LYS A 261 -13.67 7.93 22.30
C LYS A 261 -12.99 6.71 22.90
N THR A 262 -12.18 6.93 23.95
CA THR A 262 -11.49 5.86 24.67
C THR A 262 -12.38 5.28 25.78
N THR A 263 -12.25 3.98 26.06
CA THR A 263 -12.96 3.34 27.17
C THR A 263 -12.38 3.71 28.52
N LYS A 264 -11.07 3.98 28.58
CA LYS A 264 -10.35 4.40 29.77
C LYS A 264 -10.10 5.91 29.73
N ALA A 265 -10.32 6.58 30.84
CA ALA A 265 -9.92 7.97 31.04
C ALA A 265 -8.40 8.10 30.88
N THR A 266 -7.96 9.08 30.11
CA THR A 266 -6.53 9.34 29.82
C THR A 266 -6.33 10.80 29.42
N SER A 267 -5.10 11.16 29.07
CA SER A 267 -4.76 12.48 28.52
C SER A 267 -4.14 12.34 27.14
N TYR A 268 -4.21 13.40 26.34
CA TYR A 268 -3.52 13.45 25.04
C TYR A 268 -2.00 13.22 25.19
N LYS A 269 -1.42 13.76 26.27
CA LYS A 269 0.00 13.57 26.62
C LYS A 269 0.37 12.09 26.82
N GLU A 270 -0.49 11.32 27.50
CA GLU A 270 -0.27 9.87 27.68
C GLU A 270 -0.38 9.11 26.37
N ILE A 271 -1.35 9.48 25.49
CA ILE A 271 -1.47 8.90 24.14
C ILE A 271 -0.21 9.20 23.32
N CYS A 272 0.26 10.44 23.30
CA CYS A 272 1.50 10.83 22.61
C CYS A 272 2.71 10.04 23.13
N ALA A 273 2.85 9.88 24.44
CA ALA A 273 3.94 9.09 25.05
C ALA A 273 3.87 7.62 24.62
N ALA A 274 2.68 7.03 24.54
CA ALA A 274 2.48 5.67 24.07
C ALA A 274 2.80 5.51 22.60
N MET A 275 2.39 6.45 21.74
CA MET A 275 2.71 6.46 20.31
C MET A 275 4.22 6.58 20.08
N LYS A 276 4.89 7.49 20.78
CA LYS A 276 6.35 7.66 20.73
C LYS A 276 7.06 6.38 21.15
N LYS A 277 6.71 5.81 22.30
CA LYS A 277 7.25 4.53 22.77
C LYS A 277 7.07 3.42 21.72
N ALA A 278 5.88 3.29 21.15
CA ALA A 278 5.59 2.28 20.14
C ALA A 278 6.46 2.47 18.88
N SER A 279 6.64 3.71 18.42
CA SER A 279 7.46 4.03 17.25
C SER A 279 8.95 3.71 17.43
N GLU A 280 9.44 3.75 18.65
CA GLU A 280 10.82 3.45 19.01
C GLU A 280 11.05 1.96 19.33
N THR A 281 9.98 1.20 19.57
CA THR A 281 10.04 -0.20 20.02
C THR A 281 9.35 -1.16 19.04
N TYR A 282 8.17 -1.65 19.39
CA TYR A 282 7.49 -2.76 18.69
C TYR A 282 6.86 -2.38 17.33
N LEU A 283 6.73 -1.10 17.01
CA LEU A 283 6.32 -0.60 15.71
C LEU A 283 7.44 0.19 15.00
N LYS A 284 8.68 -0.01 15.41
CA LYS A 284 9.83 0.65 14.76
C LYS A 284 9.87 0.32 13.26
N GLY A 285 9.97 1.38 12.44
CA GLY A 285 9.93 1.28 10.98
C GLY A 285 8.52 1.19 10.38
N ILE A 286 7.49 0.98 11.19
CA ILE A 286 6.07 0.97 10.79
C ILE A 286 5.39 2.27 11.22
N LEU A 287 5.47 2.60 12.49
CA LEU A 287 4.98 3.86 13.06
C LEU A 287 6.15 4.84 13.24
N GLY A 288 5.94 6.08 12.85
CA GLY A 288 6.77 7.22 13.21
C GLY A 288 6.07 8.12 14.21
N TYR A 289 6.82 9.05 14.80
CA TYR A 289 6.32 10.07 15.70
C TYR A 289 7.03 11.39 15.43
N THR A 290 6.30 12.49 15.42
CA THR A 290 6.85 13.84 15.31
C THR A 290 6.13 14.83 16.22
N GLU A 291 6.83 15.86 16.66
CA GLU A 291 6.30 17.05 17.33
C GLU A 291 6.66 18.33 16.55
N ASP A 292 7.31 18.15 15.39
CA ASP A 292 7.68 19.27 14.53
C ASP A 292 6.45 19.87 13.82
N GLU A 293 6.54 21.14 13.43
CA GLU A 293 5.52 21.82 12.62
C GLU A 293 5.67 21.39 11.16
N VAL A 294 5.02 20.28 10.79
CA VAL A 294 5.16 19.63 9.49
C VAL A 294 3.92 19.78 8.61
N THR A 295 4.12 19.56 7.30
CA THR A 295 3.06 19.50 6.30
C THR A 295 3.20 18.22 5.46
N SER A 296 2.23 17.94 4.60
CA SER A 296 2.22 16.71 3.80
C SER A 296 3.49 16.49 2.97
N SER A 297 4.10 17.55 2.42
CA SER A 297 5.28 17.41 1.55
C SER A 297 6.53 16.93 2.27
N ASP A 298 6.59 17.09 3.60
CA ASP A 298 7.72 16.65 4.42
C ASP A 298 7.80 15.12 4.54
N PHE A 299 6.73 14.41 4.18
CA PHE A 299 6.63 12.96 4.23
C PHE A 299 6.66 12.29 2.84
N ILE A 300 6.97 13.04 1.78
CA ILE A 300 7.16 12.44 0.45
C ILE A 300 8.35 11.47 0.55
N HIS A 301 8.17 10.25 0.08
CA HIS A 301 9.16 9.17 0.11
C HIS A 301 9.47 8.64 1.53
N ASP A 302 8.58 8.87 2.50
CA ASP A 302 8.69 8.23 3.80
C ASP A 302 8.27 6.75 3.70
N THR A 303 9.13 5.87 4.20
CA THR A 303 8.92 4.41 4.12
C THR A 303 7.95 3.87 5.17
N ARG A 304 7.61 4.65 6.20
CA ARG A 304 6.74 4.22 7.29
C ARG A 304 5.28 4.21 6.85
N SER A 305 4.48 3.35 7.48
CA SER A 305 3.04 3.25 7.21
C SER A 305 2.23 4.40 7.78
N SER A 306 2.70 4.96 8.89
CA SER A 306 1.99 5.95 9.70
C SER A 306 2.98 6.80 10.45
N ILE A 307 2.84 8.11 10.41
CA ILE A 307 3.64 9.04 11.23
C ILE A 307 2.68 9.82 12.11
N PHE A 308 2.63 9.48 13.40
CA PHE A 308 1.79 10.14 14.38
C PHE A 308 2.28 11.56 14.64
N ASP A 309 1.40 12.52 14.48
CA ASP A 309 1.67 13.95 14.70
C ASP A 309 1.22 14.35 16.10
N GLY A 310 2.18 14.40 17.01
CA GLY A 310 1.92 14.75 18.42
C GLY A 310 1.59 16.23 18.63
N SER A 311 1.88 17.10 17.65
CA SER A 311 1.62 18.54 17.74
C SER A 311 0.21 18.93 17.27
N SER A 312 -0.43 18.12 16.42
CA SER A 312 -1.67 18.47 15.71
C SER A 312 -2.94 17.88 16.29
N GLY A 313 -2.85 17.02 17.32
CA GLY A 313 -4.04 16.40 17.94
C GLY A 313 -4.71 17.31 18.96
N ILE A 314 -5.91 16.91 19.38
CA ILE A 314 -6.75 17.67 20.30
C ILE A 314 -7.33 16.74 21.36
N GLU A 315 -7.30 17.17 22.62
CA GLU A 315 -8.06 16.61 23.73
C GLU A 315 -9.31 17.49 23.97
N LEU A 316 -10.50 16.90 23.88
CA LEU A 316 -11.73 17.60 24.28
C LEU A 316 -12.05 17.32 25.76
N ASN A 317 -11.84 16.10 26.20
CA ASN A 317 -11.93 15.66 27.60
C ASN A 317 -11.16 14.35 27.75
N GLU A 318 -11.08 13.80 28.95
CA GLU A 318 -10.32 12.60 29.31
C GLU A 318 -10.70 11.32 28.54
N HIS A 319 -11.75 11.35 27.71
CA HIS A 319 -12.21 10.22 26.90
C HIS A 319 -12.28 10.54 25.40
N PHE A 320 -12.17 11.80 24.97
CA PHE A 320 -12.49 12.17 23.60
C PHE A 320 -11.36 12.97 22.93
N PHE A 321 -10.79 12.39 21.89
CA PHE A 321 -9.56 12.87 21.27
C PHE A 321 -9.69 12.95 19.74
N LYS A 322 -8.96 13.89 19.16
CA LYS A 322 -8.63 13.94 17.74
C LYS A 322 -7.16 13.58 17.58
N LEU A 323 -6.87 12.53 16.81
CA LEU A 323 -5.54 12.00 16.57
C LEU A 323 -5.19 12.14 15.08
N ILE A 324 -3.99 12.63 14.79
CA ILE A 324 -3.53 12.93 13.43
C ILE A 324 -2.35 12.02 13.11
N ALA A 325 -2.37 11.41 11.92
CA ALA A 325 -1.27 10.60 11.42
C ALA A 325 -1.09 10.78 9.90
N TRP A 326 0.13 11.08 9.49
CA TRP A 326 0.55 11.26 8.09
C TRP A 326 0.98 9.93 7.48
N TYR A 327 0.88 9.81 6.15
CA TYR A 327 1.41 8.67 5.41
C TYR A 327 1.63 9.01 3.94
N ASP A 328 2.78 8.59 3.39
CA ASP A 328 2.92 8.55 1.93
C ASP A 328 2.10 7.35 1.42
N ASN A 329 0.93 7.65 0.87
CA ASN A 329 -0.03 6.64 0.41
C ASN A 329 0.48 5.78 -0.75
N GLU A 330 1.56 6.19 -1.42
CA GLU A 330 2.22 5.44 -2.48
C GLU A 330 3.49 4.75 -1.98
N TRP A 331 4.46 5.50 -1.45
CA TRP A 331 5.77 4.97 -1.08
C TRP A 331 5.74 4.12 0.19
N GLY A 332 5.17 4.64 1.27
CA GLY A 332 5.02 3.89 2.52
C GLY A 332 4.27 2.58 2.31
N TYR A 333 3.17 2.64 1.53
CA TYR A 333 2.38 1.46 1.19
C TYR A 333 3.17 0.45 0.33
N SER A 334 3.94 0.91 -0.65
CA SER A 334 4.75 0.06 -1.51
C SER A 334 5.85 -0.66 -0.70
N ASN A 335 6.45 0.00 0.29
CA ASN A 335 7.38 -0.63 1.21
C ASN A 335 6.71 -1.74 2.04
N ARG A 336 5.45 -1.56 2.50
CA ARG A 336 4.70 -2.63 3.19
C ARG A 336 4.43 -3.83 2.31
N CYS A 337 4.18 -3.63 1.01
CA CYS A 337 4.08 -4.75 0.07
C CYS A 337 5.39 -5.55 0.01
N VAL A 338 6.54 -4.86 0.04
CA VAL A 338 7.87 -5.51 0.03
C VAL A 338 8.17 -6.22 1.36
N ASP A 339 7.82 -5.63 2.50
CA ASP A 339 7.99 -6.29 3.80
C ASP A 339 7.13 -7.55 3.90
N LEU A 340 5.88 -7.48 3.46
CA LEU A 340 4.98 -8.64 3.42
C LEU A 340 5.51 -9.72 2.48
N LEU A 341 6.02 -9.33 1.31
CA LEU A 341 6.67 -10.24 0.37
C LEU A 341 7.85 -10.98 1.03
N GLN A 342 8.74 -10.26 1.71
CA GLN A 342 9.87 -10.86 2.41
C GLN A 342 9.39 -11.84 3.48
N LYS A 343 8.39 -11.48 4.27
CA LYS A 343 7.83 -12.33 5.32
C LYS A 343 7.18 -13.61 4.77
N VAL A 344 6.51 -13.53 3.63
CA VAL A 344 5.84 -14.68 3.00
C VAL A 344 6.85 -15.63 2.32
N LEU A 345 8.00 -15.10 1.89
CA LEU A 345 9.05 -15.86 1.19
C LEU A 345 10.22 -16.29 2.11
N ALA A 346 10.21 -15.89 3.39
CA ALA A 346 11.19 -16.35 4.39
C ALA A 346 10.95 -17.79 4.77
#